data_47c3553690d80f6cc580980f18ab9215
#
_entry.id   47c3553690d80f6cc580980f18ab9215
#
_cell.length_a   1.000
_cell.length_b   1.000
_cell.length_c   1.000
_cell.angle_alpha   90.00
_cell.angle_beta   90.00
_cell.angle_gamma   90.00
#
_symmetry.space_group_name_H-M   'P 1'
#
loop_
_entity.id
_entity.type
_entity.pdbx_description
1 polymer ?
#
loop_
_entity_poly.entity_id
_entity_poly.type
_entity_poly.pdbx_seq_one_letter_code
_entity_poly.pdbx_strand_id
1 'polypeptide(L)'
;MVLDSLPVAVCAVDREGKVILWNDGAERVTGFLRQDVLGRLCSEAFLEHADAGNNPLEGSAIPLLETMRDGKCLTVRASLRKKSGQSVGVHVRTVPLRADDGRMQGAAELFEEIIARTPTDRRHDKLAVAGAMDQLTGILNHSMILAHLQEALSLHKVYPVPFCALCISIDEVAKIRERFGQAAVDATLQVVAQTLQSALRPTDFLGRWQEQEFLAVLTECNESDVSKVGERLHKMTQRAHVNWWGDTWSVTISIGATRAHDMDTAGGIVSRAEEALRKSSDSGGNQVVVVTH
;
A
#
# COMPACT_ATOMS: atom_id res chain seq x y z
N MET A 1 -23.43 0.74 18.87
CA MET A 1 -23.75 1.63 17.72
C MET A 1 -23.07 1.03 16.47
N VAL A 2 -23.65 1.15 15.27
CA VAL A 2 -23.05 0.54 14.04
C VAL A 2 -21.60 0.98 13.83
N LEU A 3 -21.26 2.21 14.20
CA LEU A 3 -19.90 2.76 14.05
C LEU A 3 -18.87 2.13 15.01
N ASP A 4 -19.29 1.50 16.10
CA ASP A 4 -18.38 0.84 17.04
C ASP A 4 -17.90 -0.52 16.52
N SER A 5 -18.68 -1.15 15.62
CA SER A 5 -18.29 -2.42 14.99
C SER A 5 -17.36 -2.23 13.78
N LEU A 6 -17.09 -1.00 13.37
CA LEU A 6 -16.16 -0.74 12.27
C LEU A 6 -14.70 -0.96 12.71
N PRO A 7 -13.88 -1.60 11.87
CA PRO A 7 -12.44 -1.74 12.15
C PRO A 7 -11.70 -0.40 12.11
N VAL A 8 -12.25 0.56 11.40
CA VAL A 8 -11.69 1.91 11.18
C VAL A 8 -11.93 2.79 12.40
N ALA A 9 -10.93 3.60 12.76
CA ALA A 9 -11.09 4.65 13.75
C ALA A 9 -11.92 5.80 13.17
N VAL A 10 -12.94 6.25 13.92
CA VAL A 10 -13.84 7.35 13.53
C VAL A 10 -13.94 8.35 14.67
N CYS A 11 -13.64 9.61 14.34
CA CYS A 11 -13.89 10.77 15.18
C CYS A 11 -14.83 11.73 14.42
N ALA A 12 -15.74 12.40 15.12
CA ALA A 12 -16.48 13.51 14.54
C ALA A 12 -16.55 14.67 15.53
N VAL A 13 -16.54 15.88 14.96
CA VAL A 13 -16.63 17.13 15.72
C VAL A 13 -17.83 17.97 15.28
N ASP A 14 -18.33 18.78 16.18
CA ASP A 14 -19.33 19.82 15.90
C ASP A 14 -18.71 21.06 15.25
N ARG A 15 -19.51 22.13 15.08
CA ARG A 15 -19.07 23.43 14.49
C ARG A 15 -17.99 24.12 15.29
N GLU A 16 -17.99 23.93 16.59
CA GLU A 16 -17.03 24.48 17.53
C GLU A 16 -15.74 23.65 17.61
N GLY A 17 -15.67 22.51 16.90
CA GLY A 17 -14.52 21.59 16.92
C GLY A 17 -14.51 20.66 18.14
N LYS A 18 -15.63 20.56 18.88
CA LYS A 18 -15.75 19.62 20.00
C LYS A 18 -16.09 18.23 19.50
N VAL A 19 -15.47 17.23 20.08
CA VAL A 19 -15.69 15.83 19.73
C VAL A 19 -17.11 15.40 20.16
N ILE A 20 -17.90 14.98 19.18
CA ILE A 20 -19.27 14.47 19.37
C ILE A 20 -19.36 12.96 19.11
N LEU A 21 -18.34 12.37 18.48
CA LEU A 21 -18.25 10.93 18.22
C LEU A 21 -16.80 10.46 18.32
N TRP A 22 -16.63 9.33 18.99
CA TRP A 22 -15.37 8.62 19.14
C TRP A 22 -15.67 7.14 19.25
N ASN A 23 -15.35 6.35 18.22
CA ASN A 23 -15.70 4.93 18.20
C ASN A 23 -14.62 4.06 18.86
N ASP A 24 -14.91 2.77 19.03
CA ASP A 24 -13.96 1.79 19.60
C ASP A 24 -12.69 1.66 18.75
N GLY A 25 -12.76 1.91 17.43
CA GLY A 25 -11.60 1.99 16.54
C GLY A 25 -10.64 3.12 16.95
N ALA A 26 -11.18 4.30 17.23
CA ALA A 26 -10.41 5.45 17.67
C ALA A 26 -9.75 5.21 19.04
N GLU A 27 -10.45 4.56 19.96
CA GLU A 27 -9.84 4.14 21.24
C GLU A 27 -8.65 3.19 21.04
N ARG A 28 -8.82 2.19 20.17
CA ARG A 28 -7.75 1.21 19.89
C ARG A 28 -6.51 1.86 19.26
N VAL A 29 -6.69 2.74 18.28
CA VAL A 29 -5.58 3.37 17.57
C VAL A 29 -4.86 4.39 18.44
N THR A 30 -5.61 5.23 19.18
CA THR A 30 -5.03 6.36 19.91
C THR A 30 -4.69 6.04 21.37
N GLY A 31 -5.39 5.07 21.97
CA GLY A 31 -5.31 4.78 23.41
C GLY A 31 -6.08 5.76 24.29
N PHE A 32 -6.79 6.74 23.73
CA PHE A 32 -7.69 7.63 24.47
C PHE A 32 -9.10 7.04 24.54
N LEU A 33 -9.66 6.99 25.71
CA LEU A 33 -11.02 6.47 25.89
C LEU A 33 -12.06 7.51 25.48
N ARG A 34 -13.19 7.07 24.95
CA ARG A 34 -14.33 7.91 24.54
C ARG A 34 -14.74 8.89 25.63
N GLN A 35 -14.82 8.43 26.86
CA GLN A 35 -15.20 9.26 28.01
C GLN A 35 -14.21 10.40 28.29
N ASP A 36 -12.94 10.25 27.89
CA ASP A 36 -11.88 11.23 28.13
C ASP A 36 -11.86 12.33 27.06
N VAL A 37 -12.49 12.09 25.90
CA VAL A 37 -12.39 12.98 24.73
C VAL A 37 -13.72 13.62 24.31
N LEU A 38 -14.88 12.99 24.58
CA LEU A 38 -16.19 13.55 24.23
C LEU A 38 -16.40 14.93 24.85
N GLY A 39 -16.86 15.89 24.04
CA GLY A 39 -17.11 17.27 24.44
C GLY A 39 -15.86 18.16 24.53
N ARG A 40 -14.66 17.61 24.35
CA ARG A 40 -13.40 18.39 24.32
C ARG A 40 -13.09 18.87 22.91
N LEU A 41 -12.27 19.91 22.80
CA LEU A 41 -11.77 20.38 21.51
C LEU A 41 -10.81 19.37 20.89
N CYS A 42 -10.96 19.08 19.60
CA CYS A 42 -10.08 18.14 18.89
C CYS A 42 -8.61 18.60 18.85
N SER A 43 -8.35 19.89 19.06
CA SER A 43 -7.00 20.44 19.17
C SER A 43 -6.33 20.22 20.54
N GLU A 44 -7.04 19.66 21.51
CA GLU A 44 -6.51 19.38 22.84
C GLU A 44 -5.83 18.01 22.90
N ALA A 45 -4.56 17.89 22.47
CA ALA A 45 -3.60 16.81 22.76
C ALA A 45 -4.00 15.34 22.49
N PHE A 46 -5.20 15.04 21.94
CA PHE A 46 -5.61 13.64 21.65
C PHE A 46 -5.73 13.32 20.16
N LEU A 47 -5.67 14.32 19.28
CA LEU A 47 -5.51 14.19 17.83
C LEU A 47 -4.31 15.03 17.36
N GLU A 48 -3.17 14.83 17.99
CA GLU A 48 -1.93 15.47 17.56
C GLU A 48 -1.45 14.83 16.25
N HIS A 49 -1.80 15.45 15.14
CA HIS A 49 -1.25 15.10 13.84
C HIS A 49 0.11 15.77 13.62
N ALA A 50 1.01 15.08 12.94
CA ALA A 50 2.27 15.63 12.46
C ALA A 50 2.45 15.32 10.97
N ASP A 51 3.25 16.15 10.30
CA ASP A 51 3.63 15.95 8.91
C ASP A 51 4.62 14.78 8.73
N ALA A 52 5.04 14.52 7.48
CA ALA A 52 6.03 13.48 7.17
C ALA A 52 7.41 13.73 7.81
N GLY A 53 7.70 14.93 8.26
CA GLY A 53 8.89 15.33 9.00
C GLY A 53 8.73 15.22 10.52
N ASN A 54 7.57 14.73 10.99
CA ASN A 54 7.20 14.65 12.41
C ASN A 54 7.07 16.03 13.11
N ASN A 55 6.79 17.09 12.32
CA ASN A 55 6.46 18.40 12.87
C ASN A 55 4.96 18.44 13.20
N PRO A 56 4.54 18.88 14.40
CA PRO A 56 3.13 18.97 14.74
C PRO A 56 2.35 19.86 13.78
N LEU A 57 1.18 19.39 13.34
CA LEU A 57 0.25 20.21 12.58
C LEU A 57 -0.57 21.06 13.55
N GLU A 58 -0.53 22.38 13.39
CA GLU A 58 -1.20 23.33 14.27
C GLU A 58 -2.28 24.11 13.53
N GLY A 59 -3.30 24.52 14.27
CA GLY A 59 -4.35 25.41 13.79
C GLY A 59 -5.05 24.86 12.55
N SER A 60 -5.10 25.66 11.49
CA SER A 60 -5.79 25.33 10.24
C SER A 60 -5.13 24.20 9.42
N ALA A 61 -3.96 23.72 9.79
CA ALA A 61 -3.29 22.59 9.16
C ALA A 61 -3.77 21.23 9.72
N ILE A 62 -4.57 21.22 10.78
CA ILE A 62 -5.21 20.00 11.28
C ILE A 62 -6.27 19.56 10.24
N PRO A 63 -6.22 18.32 9.70
CA PRO A 63 -7.08 17.90 8.58
C PRO A 63 -8.57 18.10 8.82
N LEU A 64 -9.04 17.88 10.04
CA LEU A 64 -10.43 18.07 10.45
C LEU A 64 -10.86 19.55 10.38
N LEU A 65 -10.03 20.46 10.89
CA LEU A 65 -10.31 21.90 10.88
C LEU A 65 -10.21 22.50 9.48
N GLU A 66 -9.29 21.99 8.65
CA GLU A 66 -9.19 22.35 7.23
C GLU A 66 -10.47 21.95 6.48
N THR A 67 -10.98 20.74 6.70
CA THR A 67 -12.25 20.29 6.11
C THR A 67 -13.44 21.13 6.56
N MET A 68 -13.48 21.56 7.82
CA MET A 68 -14.52 22.44 8.32
C MET A 68 -14.47 23.83 7.65
N ARG A 69 -13.28 24.36 7.44
CA ARG A 69 -13.08 25.66 6.78
C ARG A 69 -13.45 25.63 5.30
N ASP A 70 -12.94 24.64 4.57
CA ASP A 70 -13.01 24.58 3.11
C ASP A 70 -14.23 23.82 2.58
N GLY A 71 -14.89 23.05 3.46
CA GLY A 71 -16.08 22.25 3.14
C GLY A 71 -15.83 21.13 2.14
N LYS A 72 -14.56 20.69 2.00
CA LYS A 72 -14.11 19.64 1.07
C LYS A 72 -13.58 18.43 1.85
N CYS A 73 -13.75 17.24 1.26
CA CYS A 73 -13.07 16.05 1.77
C CYS A 73 -11.56 16.19 1.57
N LEU A 74 -10.80 15.75 2.55
CA LEU A 74 -9.34 15.73 2.50
C LEU A 74 -8.87 14.28 2.75
N THR A 75 -7.83 13.85 2.05
CA THR A 75 -7.15 12.57 2.31
C THR A 75 -5.66 12.85 2.39
N VAL A 76 -5.06 12.54 3.53
CA VAL A 76 -3.64 12.81 3.80
C VAL A 76 -3.01 11.65 4.56
N ARG A 77 -1.68 11.56 4.47
CA ARG A 77 -0.87 10.78 5.41
C ARG A 77 -0.37 11.71 6.50
N ALA A 78 -0.52 11.28 7.73
CA ALA A 78 -0.03 12.01 8.90
C ALA A 78 0.59 11.04 9.90
N SER A 79 1.33 11.55 10.86
CA SER A 79 1.65 10.84 12.09
C SER A 79 0.68 11.26 13.17
N LEU A 80 0.22 10.29 13.97
CA LEU A 80 -0.65 10.53 15.12
C LEU A 80 0.07 10.16 16.40
N ARG A 81 -0.01 10.99 17.43
CA ARG A 81 0.55 10.71 18.74
C ARG A 81 -0.43 9.96 19.62
N LYS A 82 -0.08 8.75 20.05
CA LYS A 82 -0.88 7.94 20.99
C LYS A 82 -0.79 8.50 22.41
N LYS A 83 -1.76 8.16 23.27
CA LYS A 83 -1.73 8.47 24.72
C LYS A 83 -0.46 7.97 25.41
N SER A 84 0.16 6.91 24.89
CA SER A 84 1.46 6.40 25.36
C SER A 84 2.66 7.27 25.01
N GLY A 85 2.49 8.31 24.19
CA GLY A 85 3.55 9.15 23.64
C GLY A 85 4.19 8.60 22.36
N GLN A 86 3.85 7.39 21.93
CA GLN A 86 4.33 6.80 20.68
C GLN A 86 3.66 7.48 19.47
N SER A 87 4.44 7.82 18.46
CA SER A 87 3.92 8.28 17.17
C SER A 87 3.70 7.10 16.23
N VAL A 88 2.57 7.10 15.53
CA VAL A 88 2.22 6.10 14.53
C VAL A 88 1.80 6.79 13.25
N GLY A 89 2.21 6.25 12.10
CA GLY A 89 1.72 6.71 10.81
C GLY A 89 0.25 6.32 10.65
N VAL A 90 -0.56 7.25 10.14
CA VAL A 90 -1.98 7.02 9.86
C VAL A 90 -2.36 7.53 8.47
N HIS A 91 -3.27 6.82 7.82
CA HIS A 91 -4.05 7.38 6.73
C HIS A 91 -5.24 8.10 7.33
N VAL A 92 -5.39 9.36 6.99
CA VAL A 92 -6.46 10.22 7.48
C VAL A 92 -7.36 10.62 6.32
N ARG A 93 -8.66 10.42 6.48
CA ARG A 93 -9.67 10.97 5.59
C ARG A 93 -10.66 11.79 6.39
N THR A 94 -10.91 13.01 5.94
CA THR A 94 -11.92 13.87 6.54
C THR A 94 -13.07 14.12 5.58
N VAL A 95 -14.27 14.23 6.14
CA VAL A 95 -15.50 14.52 5.39
C VAL A 95 -16.30 15.60 6.11
N PRO A 96 -16.86 16.59 5.39
CA PRO A 96 -17.72 17.59 5.98
C PRO A 96 -19.07 16.97 6.37
N LEU A 97 -19.55 17.26 7.56
CA LEU A 97 -20.90 16.91 8.01
C LEU A 97 -21.82 18.09 7.71
N ARG A 98 -22.86 17.85 6.92
CA ARG A 98 -23.83 18.88 6.52
C ARG A 98 -25.23 18.49 6.97
N ALA A 99 -26.02 19.49 7.32
CA ALA A 99 -27.46 19.32 7.50
C ALA A 99 -28.17 19.18 6.14
N ASP A 100 -29.45 18.80 6.17
CA ASP A 100 -30.29 18.64 4.97
C ASP A 100 -30.39 19.92 4.14
N ASP A 101 -30.22 21.08 4.77
CA ASP A 101 -30.20 22.40 4.14
C ASP A 101 -28.82 22.81 3.60
N GLY A 102 -27.84 21.90 3.61
CA GLY A 102 -26.48 22.10 3.13
C GLY A 102 -25.56 22.85 4.09
N ARG A 103 -26.04 23.35 5.23
CA ARG A 103 -25.23 24.07 6.23
C ARG A 103 -24.23 23.11 6.87
N MET A 104 -23.01 23.58 7.08
CA MET A 104 -21.97 22.85 7.81
C MET A 104 -22.41 22.60 9.26
N GLN A 105 -22.37 21.34 9.67
CA GLN A 105 -22.67 20.89 11.04
C GLN A 105 -21.40 20.53 11.81
N GLY A 106 -20.31 20.22 11.10
CA GLY A 106 -19.06 19.77 11.66
C GLY A 106 -18.25 19.01 10.61
N ALA A 107 -17.34 18.18 11.05
CA ALA A 107 -16.59 17.25 10.19
C ALA A 107 -16.37 15.91 10.89
N ALA A 108 -16.21 14.87 10.10
CA ALA A 108 -15.76 13.57 10.59
C ALA A 108 -14.38 13.24 10.01
N GLU A 109 -13.59 12.55 10.82
CA GLU A 109 -12.27 12.03 10.45
C GLU A 109 -12.28 10.51 10.63
N LEU A 110 -11.90 9.83 9.57
CA LEU A 110 -11.62 8.41 9.57
C LEU A 110 -10.11 8.26 9.50
N PHE A 111 -9.54 7.42 10.37
CA PHE A 111 -8.11 7.18 10.34
C PHE A 111 -7.78 5.72 10.64
N GLU A 112 -6.77 5.23 9.92
CA GLU A 112 -6.25 3.87 10.05
C GLU A 112 -4.75 3.93 10.29
N GLU A 113 -4.27 3.11 11.23
CA GLU A 113 -2.84 3.00 11.47
C GLU A 113 -2.15 2.41 10.23
N ILE A 114 -1.15 3.13 9.71
CA ILE A 114 -0.24 2.58 8.70
C ILE A 114 0.63 1.58 9.47
N ILE A 115 0.25 0.32 9.43
CA ILE A 115 1.05 -0.74 10.03
C ILE A 115 2.33 -0.87 9.18
N ALA A 116 3.30 0.00 9.44
CA ALA A 116 4.67 -0.26 9.06
C ALA A 116 5.08 -1.50 9.86
N ARG A 117 5.09 -2.66 9.23
CA ARG A 117 5.57 -3.90 9.85
C ARG A 117 7.03 -3.70 10.25
N THR A 118 7.26 -3.27 11.49
CA THR A 118 8.59 -3.23 12.07
C THR A 118 9.11 -4.66 12.28
N PRO A 119 10.43 -4.89 12.11
CA PRO A 119 11.03 -6.22 12.26
C PRO A 119 10.86 -6.86 13.65
N THR A 120 10.28 -6.15 14.62
CA THR A 120 10.23 -6.57 16.02
C THR A 120 8.99 -7.41 16.39
N ASP A 121 7.94 -7.43 15.56
CA ASP A 121 6.75 -8.26 15.80
C ASP A 121 6.92 -9.74 15.36
N ARG A 122 8.16 -10.13 15.03
CA ARG A 122 8.51 -11.46 14.52
C ARG A 122 8.31 -12.63 15.51
N ARG A 123 7.84 -12.43 16.72
CA ARG A 123 7.73 -13.52 17.70
C ARG A 123 6.34 -14.14 17.84
N HIS A 124 5.26 -13.44 17.53
CA HIS A 124 3.90 -14.03 17.55
C HIS A 124 3.40 -14.48 16.17
N ASP A 125 3.98 -13.99 15.09
CA ASP A 125 3.57 -14.29 13.72
C ASP A 125 4.30 -15.45 13.04
N LYS A 126 5.25 -16.12 13.71
CA LYS A 126 6.06 -17.17 13.06
C LYS A 126 5.25 -18.36 12.51
N LEU A 127 4.06 -18.62 13.00
CA LEU A 127 3.19 -19.67 12.48
C LEU A 127 2.24 -19.17 11.37
N ALA A 128 1.78 -17.91 11.45
CA ALA A 128 0.97 -17.30 10.40
C ALA A 128 1.83 -16.84 9.21
N VAL A 129 3.04 -16.32 9.49
CA VAL A 129 4.01 -15.85 8.48
C VAL A 129 4.60 -17.00 7.66
N ALA A 130 4.76 -18.20 8.21
CA ALA A 130 5.26 -19.36 7.46
C ALA A 130 4.33 -19.78 6.30
N GLY A 131 3.02 -19.51 6.42
CA GLY A 131 2.04 -19.75 5.36
C GLY A 131 1.80 -18.58 4.40
N ALA A 132 2.38 -17.39 4.67
CA ALA A 132 2.15 -16.18 3.90
C ALA A 132 3.27 -15.87 2.90
N MET A 133 4.45 -16.40 3.11
CA MET A 133 5.65 -16.14 2.30
C MET A 133 5.97 -17.30 1.36
N ASP A 134 6.49 -16.98 0.18
CA ASP A 134 7.12 -17.96 -0.70
C ASP A 134 8.45 -18.40 -0.10
N GLN A 135 8.62 -19.71 0.08
CA GLN A 135 9.78 -20.26 0.80
C GLN A 135 11.11 -20.06 0.08
N LEU A 136 11.08 -19.95 -1.25
CA LEU A 136 12.28 -19.74 -2.05
C LEU A 136 12.73 -18.28 -2.02
N THR A 137 11.82 -17.36 -2.28
CA THR A 137 12.15 -15.95 -2.51
C THR A 137 12.00 -15.06 -1.27
N GLY A 138 11.26 -15.51 -0.26
CA GLY A 138 11.01 -14.74 0.97
C GLY A 138 10.07 -13.55 0.81
N ILE A 139 9.46 -13.35 -0.37
CA ILE A 139 8.39 -12.38 -0.61
C ILE A 139 7.02 -13.02 -0.39
N LEU A 140 5.93 -12.27 -0.54
CA LEU A 140 4.58 -12.83 -0.40
C LEU A 140 4.35 -13.99 -1.38
N ASN A 141 3.64 -15.02 -0.94
CA ASN A 141 3.21 -16.09 -1.85
C ASN A 141 1.99 -15.66 -2.67
N HIS A 142 1.59 -16.51 -3.62
CA HIS A 142 0.46 -16.28 -4.53
C HIS A 142 -0.84 -15.89 -3.79
N SER A 143 -1.19 -16.61 -2.72
CA SER A 143 -2.44 -16.37 -1.99
C SER A 143 -2.43 -15.01 -1.29
N MET A 144 -1.31 -14.63 -0.72
CA MET A 144 -1.18 -13.35 0.00
C MET A 144 -1.14 -12.15 -0.93
N ILE A 145 -0.42 -12.22 -2.04
CA ILE A 145 -0.41 -11.10 -2.99
C ILE A 145 -1.79 -10.92 -3.66
N LEU A 146 -2.51 -12.02 -3.90
CA LEU A 146 -3.89 -11.96 -4.38
C LEU A 146 -4.82 -11.31 -3.36
N ALA A 147 -4.66 -11.62 -2.07
CA ALA A 147 -5.42 -10.99 -0.99
C ALA A 147 -5.18 -9.47 -0.93
N HIS A 148 -3.92 -9.03 -1.02
CA HIS A 148 -3.59 -7.60 -1.08
C HIS A 148 -4.14 -6.90 -2.33
N LEU A 149 -4.15 -7.57 -3.46
CA LEU A 149 -4.79 -7.05 -4.68
C LEU A 149 -6.31 -6.87 -4.47
N GLN A 150 -6.98 -7.84 -3.85
CA GLN A 150 -8.42 -7.77 -3.55
C GLN A 150 -8.73 -6.67 -2.53
N GLU A 151 -7.88 -6.50 -1.53
CA GLU A 151 -7.97 -5.41 -0.55
C GLU A 151 -7.82 -4.05 -1.24
N ALA A 152 -6.80 -3.86 -2.08
CA ALA A 152 -6.59 -2.64 -2.85
C ALA A 152 -7.79 -2.31 -3.75
N LEU A 153 -8.38 -3.32 -4.43
CA LEU A 153 -9.59 -3.16 -5.23
C LEU A 153 -10.80 -2.76 -4.38
N SER A 154 -10.95 -3.35 -3.21
CA SER A 154 -12.05 -3.04 -2.29
C SER A 154 -11.94 -1.61 -1.77
N LEU A 155 -10.74 -1.19 -1.42
CA LEU A 155 -10.44 0.20 -1.01
C LEU A 155 -10.68 1.17 -2.17
N HIS A 156 -10.24 0.84 -3.39
CA HIS A 156 -10.42 1.69 -4.57
C HIS A 156 -11.91 1.95 -4.89
N LYS A 157 -12.77 0.94 -4.72
CA LYS A 157 -14.23 1.06 -4.94
C LYS A 157 -14.92 1.96 -3.91
N VAL A 158 -14.44 1.96 -2.68
CA VAL A 158 -15.01 2.77 -1.59
C VAL A 158 -14.39 4.16 -1.56
N TYR A 159 -13.10 4.23 -1.81
CA TYR A 159 -12.29 5.44 -1.79
C TYR A 159 -11.54 5.51 -3.13
N PRO A 160 -11.68 6.56 -3.94
CA PRO A 160 -11.03 6.64 -5.26
C PRO A 160 -9.50 6.84 -5.14
N VAL A 161 -8.85 5.98 -4.34
CA VAL A 161 -7.39 5.94 -4.23
C VAL A 161 -6.85 5.14 -5.41
N PRO A 162 -6.08 5.74 -6.32
CA PRO A 162 -5.56 5.03 -7.47
C PRO A 162 -4.52 3.99 -7.04
N PHE A 163 -4.53 2.84 -7.68
CA PHE A 163 -3.46 1.86 -7.55
C PHE A 163 -3.17 1.19 -8.88
N CYS A 164 -2.01 0.56 -8.99
CA CYS A 164 -1.58 -0.13 -10.20
C CYS A 164 -1.13 -1.56 -9.89
N ALA A 165 -1.29 -2.45 -10.86
CA ALA A 165 -0.78 -3.81 -10.81
C ALA A 165 0.30 -4.00 -11.89
N LEU A 166 1.38 -4.70 -11.54
CA LEU A 166 2.46 -5.06 -12.44
C LEU A 166 2.65 -6.57 -12.42
N CYS A 167 2.55 -7.21 -13.59
CA CYS A 167 3.06 -8.56 -13.80
C CYS A 167 4.50 -8.47 -14.33
N ILE A 168 5.41 -9.20 -13.72
CA ILE A 168 6.85 -9.14 -13.97
C ILE A 168 7.33 -10.56 -14.22
N SER A 169 8.04 -10.79 -15.31
CA SER A 169 8.64 -12.08 -15.64
C SER A 169 10.15 -11.92 -15.85
N ILE A 170 10.93 -12.91 -15.40
CA ILE A 170 12.35 -12.97 -15.69
C ILE A 170 12.54 -13.50 -17.11
N ASP A 171 13.32 -12.77 -17.91
CA ASP A 171 13.61 -13.16 -19.29
C ASP A 171 14.61 -14.33 -19.31
N GLU A 172 14.50 -15.17 -20.34
CA GLU A 172 15.48 -16.20 -20.69
C GLU A 172 15.80 -17.25 -19.60
N VAL A 173 14.90 -17.47 -18.64
CA VAL A 173 15.09 -18.45 -17.55
C VAL A 173 15.39 -19.85 -18.09
N ALA A 174 14.83 -20.21 -19.24
CA ALA A 174 15.10 -21.52 -19.88
C ALA A 174 16.59 -21.69 -20.21
N LYS A 175 17.27 -20.64 -20.67
CA LYS A 175 18.72 -20.68 -20.96
C LYS A 175 19.55 -20.85 -19.70
N ILE A 176 19.14 -20.20 -18.60
CA ILE A 176 19.80 -20.38 -17.28
C ILE A 176 19.64 -21.81 -16.80
N ARG A 177 18.42 -22.35 -16.90
CA ARG A 177 18.13 -23.74 -16.52
C ARG A 177 18.93 -24.76 -17.32
N GLU A 178 19.00 -24.56 -18.64
CA GLU A 178 19.73 -25.44 -19.54
C GLU A 178 21.25 -25.43 -19.26
N ARG A 179 21.80 -24.25 -18.99
CA ARG A 179 23.25 -24.07 -18.81
C ARG A 179 23.73 -24.41 -17.40
N PHE A 180 22.96 -24.05 -16.36
CA PHE A 180 23.40 -24.06 -14.97
C PHE A 180 22.52 -24.90 -14.04
N GLY A 181 21.39 -25.43 -14.56
CA GLY A 181 20.45 -26.24 -13.79
C GLY A 181 19.43 -25.46 -12.94
N GLN A 182 18.53 -26.18 -12.28
CA GLN A 182 17.42 -25.59 -11.52
C GLN A 182 17.90 -24.74 -10.33
N ALA A 183 18.96 -25.16 -9.64
CA ALA A 183 19.46 -24.41 -8.48
C ALA A 183 19.98 -23.01 -8.85
N ALA A 184 20.50 -22.81 -10.08
CA ALA A 184 20.89 -21.50 -10.60
C ALA A 184 19.65 -20.62 -10.92
N VAL A 185 18.56 -21.23 -11.39
CA VAL A 185 17.27 -20.55 -11.56
C VAL A 185 16.74 -20.09 -10.21
N ASP A 186 16.81 -20.94 -9.19
CA ASP A 186 16.36 -20.62 -7.84
C ASP A 186 17.16 -19.45 -7.24
N ALA A 187 18.47 -19.45 -7.40
CA ALA A 187 19.33 -18.32 -7.00
C ALA A 187 18.99 -17.02 -7.78
N THR A 188 18.69 -17.14 -9.07
CA THR A 188 18.25 -16.01 -9.89
C THR A 188 16.94 -15.43 -9.38
N LEU A 189 15.94 -16.27 -9.08
CA LEU A 189 14.66 -15.87 -8.50
C LEU A 189 14.85 -15.14 -7.18
N GLN A 190 15.74 -15.61 -6.32
CA GLN A 190 16.04 -14.96 -5.03
C GLN A 190 16.64 -13.56 -5.21
N VAL A 191 17.65 -13.44 -6.10
CA VAL A 191 18.29 -12.13 -6.39
C VAL A 191 17.30 -11.15 -6.98
N VAL A 192 16.49 -11.58 -7.95
CA VAL A 192 15.47 -10.72 -8.56
C VAL A 192 14.42 -10.30 -7.55
N ALA A 193 13.88 -11.22 -6.76
CA ALA A 193 12.89 -10.90 -5.73
C ALA A 193 13.40 -9.86 -4.73
N GLN A 194 14.63 -10.02 -4.23
CA GLN A 194 15.26 -9.06 -3.33
C GLN A 194 15.48 -7.69 -3.99
N THR A 195 15.90 -7.69 -5.26
CA THR A 195 16.10 -6.45 -6.02
C THR A 195 14.78 -5.71 -6.22
N LEU A 196 13.72 -6.41 -6.65
CA LEU A 196 12.40 -5.83 -6.82
C LEU A 196 11.86 -5.29 -5.51
N GLN A 197 11.95 -6.05 -4.42
CA GLN A 197 11.46 -5.63 -3.11
C GLN A 197 12.20 -4.39 -2.58
N SER A 198 13.53 -4.32 -2.76
CA SER A 198 14.32 -3.16 -2.35
C SER A 198 14.02 -1.90 -3.16
N ALA A 199 13.52 -2.07 -4.38
CA ALA A 199 13.16 -1.00 -5.29
C ALA A 199 11.72 -0.49 -5.09
N LEU A 200 10.88 -1.19 -4.36
CA LEU A 200 9.51 -0.82 -4.05
C LEU A 200 9.43 -0.01 -2.75
N ARG A 201 8.34 0.75 -2.60
CA ARG A 201 8.05 1.47 -1.35
C ARG A 201 7.57 0.49 -0.27
N PRO A 202 7.71 0.83 1.02
CA PRO A 202 7.16 -0.01 2.11
C PRO A 202 5.65 -0.24 2.03
N THR A 203 4.93 0.61 1.30
CA THR A 203 3.49 0.53 1.09
C THR A 203 3.09 -0.27 -0.14
N ASP A 204 4.05 -0.64 -0.99
CA ASP A 204 3.81 -1.47 -2.15
C ASP A 204 3.96 -2.95 -1.75
N PHE A 205 3.26 -3.83 -2.43
CA PHE A 205 3.29 -5.25 -2.18
C PHE A 205 3.92 -5.99 -3.35
N LEU A 206 4.76 -6.98 -3.06
CA LEU A 206 5.38 -7.86 -4.04
C LEU A 206 5.16 -9.30 -3.63
N GLY A 207 4.70 -10.12 -4.54
CA GLY A 207 4.52 -11.55 -4.32
C GLY A 207 4.93 -12.39 -5.52
N ARG A 208 5.25 -13.65 -5.26
CA ARG A 208 5.48 -14.64 -6.30
C ARG A 208 4.14 -15.08 -6.88
N TRP A 209 3.96 -14.84 -8.17
CA TRP A 209 2.69 -15.08 -8.86
C TRP A 209 2.64 -16.48 -9.48
N GLN A 210 3.65 -16.79 -10.28
CA GLN A 210 3.83 -18.11 -10.90
C GLN A 210 5.29 -18.55 -10.76
N GLU A 211 5.71 -19.62 -11.48
CA GLU A 211 7.04 -20.21 -11.36
C GLU A 211 8.18 -19.18 -11.45
N GLN A 212 8.15 -18.31 -12.44
CA GLN A 212 9.16 -17.29 -12.71
C GLN A 212 8.60 -15.86 -12.78
N GLU A 213 7.36 -15.69 -12.29
CA GLU A 213 6.62 -14.44 -12.39
C GLU A 213 6.32 -13.86 -11.01
N PHE A 214 6.29 -12.55 -10.95
CA PHE A 214 5.97 -11.77 -9.78
C PHE A 214 4.78 -10.86 -10.07
N LEU A 215 3.97 -10.62 -9.06
CA LEU A 215 2.91 -9.61 -9.07
C LEU A 215 3.26 -8.52 -8.06
N ALA A 216 3.27 -7.28 -8.51
CA ALA A 216 3.38 -6.13 -7.63
C ALA A 216 2.06 -5.33 -7.62
N VAL A 217 1.66 -4.89 -6.42
CA VAL A 217 0.53 -4.00 -6.21
C VAL A 217 1.08 -2.68 -5.67
N LEU A 218 1.00 -1.64 -6.48
CA LEU A 218 1.51 -0.31 -6.17
C LEU A 218 0.37 0.56 -5.64
N THR A 219 0.42 0.89 -4.37
CA THR A 219 -0.58 1.75 -3.74
C THR A 219 -0.37 3.21 -4.07
N GLU A 220 -1.45 4.00 -4.12
CA GLU A 220 -1.41 5.44 -4.46
C GLU A 220 -0.58 5.72 -5.72
N CYS A 221 -0.78 4.89 -6.73
CA CYS A 221 -0.06 4.93 -7.99
C CYS A 221 -1.02 5.27 -9.14
N ASN A 222 -0.70 6.31 -9.88
CA ASN A 222 -1.41 6.69 -11.09
C ASN A 222 -0.64 6.26 -12.34
N GLU A 223 -1.23 6.47 -13.51
CA GLU A 223 -0.66 6.06 -14.80
C GLU A 223 0.72 6.66 -15.08
N SER A 224 0.94 7.92 -14.71
CA SER A 224 2.24 8.58 -14.91
C SER A 224 3.34 8.02 -14.00
N ASP A 225 2.95 7.47 -12.86
CA ASP A 225 3.90 6.94 -11.87
C ASP A 225 4.25 5.48 -12.14
N VAL A 226 3.30 4.68 -12.67
CA VAL A 226 3.53 3.26 -12.94
C VAL A 226 4.66 3.05 -13.95
N SER A 227 4.75 3.88 -14.99
CA SER A 227 5.84 3.83 -15.97
C SER A 227 7.19 4.08 -15.32
N LYS A 228 7.29 5.10 -14.44
CA LYS A 228 8.53 5.43 -13.72
C LYS A 228 8.96 4.31 -12.77
N VAL A 229 7.99 3.72 -12.06
CA VAL A 229 8.26 2.58 -11.17
C VAL A 229 8.71 1.38 -11.99
N GLY A 230 8.01 1.02 -13.07
CA GLY A 230 8.38 -0.06 -13.97
C GLY A 230 9.82 0.11 -14.51
N GLU A 231 10.16 1.30 -15.01
CA GLU A 231 11.52 1.58 -15.47
C GLU A 231 12.58 1.48 -14.37
N ARG A 232 12.24 1.90 -13.14
CA ARG A 232 13.14 1.77 -11.99
C ARG A 232 13.42 0.31 -11.68
N LEU A 233 12.38 -0.53 -11.58
CA LEU A 233 12.48 -1.97 -11.35
C LEU A 233 13.32 -2.62 -12.44
N HIS A 234 13.03 -2.32 -13.69
CA HIS A 234 13.76 -2.83 -14.87
C HIS A 234 15.26 -2.47 -14.81
N LYS A 235 15.61 -1.18 -14.63
CA LYS A 235 17.00 -0.71 -14.55
C LYS A 235 17.75 -1.30 -13.35
N MET A 236 17.11 -1.47 -12.20
CA MET A 236 17.75 -2.06 -11.03
C MET A 236 18.03 -3.54 -11.23
N THR A 237 17.10 -4.28 -11.84
CA THR A 237 17.30 -5.71 -12.13
C THR A 237 18.42 -5.91 -13.15
N GLN A 238 18.53 -5.10 -14.20
CA GLN A 238 19.65 -5.18 -15.15
C GLN A 238 21.03 -4.99 -14.51
N ARG A 239 21.10 -4.26 -13.40
CA ARG A 239 22.35 -4.03 -12.66
C ARG A 239 22.63 -5.08 -11.59
N ALA A 240 21.65 -5.91 -11.27
CA ALA A 240 21.82 -7.00 -10.33
C ALA A 240 22.62 -8.13 -10.97
N HIS A 241 23.54 -8.70 -10.20
CA HIS A 241 24.36 -9.81 -10.64
C HIS A 241 24.06 -11.05 -9.82
N VAL A 242 23.87 -12.15 -10.50
CA VAL A 242 23.78 -13.48 -9.88
C VAL A 242 25.16 -14.09 -9.88
N ASN A 243 25.71 -14.37 -8.70
CA ASN A 243 26.99 -15.07 -8.53
C ASN A 243 26.72 -16.54 -8.24
N TRP A 244 27.30 -17.44 -9.05
CA TRP A 244 27.06 -18.86 -8.98
C TRP A 244 28.32 -19.65 -9.31
N TRP A 245 28.92 -20.29 -8.30
CA TRP A 245 30.11 -21.15 -8.45
C TRP A 245 31.27 -20.56 -9.29
N GLY A 246 31.48 -19.26 -9.21
CA GLY A 246 32.52 -18.54 -9.97
C GLY A 246 32.03 -17.93 -11.28
N ASP A 247 30.88 -18.32 -11.79
CA ASP A 247 30.20 -17.62 -12.88
C ASP A 247 29.38 -16.43 -12.35
N THR A 248 29.26 -15.40 -13.18
CA THR A 248 28.44 -14.21 -12.87
C THR A 248 27.65 -13.83 -14.11
N TRP A 249 26.33 -13.60 -13.94
CA TRP A 249 25.48 -13.07 -15.01
C TRP A 249 24.50 -12.04 -14.50
N SER A 250 24.03 -11.19 -15.37
CA SER A 250 22.90 -10.31 -15.17
C SER A 250 21.66 -10.89 -15.84
N VAL A 251 20.51 -10.54 -15.35
CA VAL A 251 19.22 -10.93 -15.94
C VAL A 251 18.42 -9.69 -16.31
N THR A 252 17.53 -9.85 -17.27
CA THR A 252 16.55 -8.84 -17.63
C THR A 252 15.17 -9.30 -17.21
N ILE A 253 14.26 -8.36 -17.11
CA ILE A 253 12.85 -8.62 -16.80
C ILE A 253 11.95 -7.92 -17.82
N SER A 254 10.87 -8.57 -18.15
CA SER A 254 9.75 -7.99 -18.86
C SER A 254 8.67 -7.60 -17.86
N ILE A 255 8.05 -6.44 -18.05
CA ILE A 255 7.02 -5.91 -17.15
C ILE A 255 5.80 -5.52 -17.96
N GLY A 256 4.64 -6.04 -17.55
CA GLY A 256 3.32 -5.58 -17.97
C GLY A 256 2.64 -4.86 -16.83
N ALA A 257 2.18 -3.65 -17.07
CA ALA A 257 1.59 -2.81 -16.03
C ALA A 257 0.23 -2.24 -16.45
N THR A 258 -0.65 -2.08 -15.47
CA THR A 258 -1.96 -1.46 -15.68
C THR A 258 -2.42 -0.72 -14.42
N ARG A 259 -3.24 0.30 -14.62
CA ARG A 259 -3.96 0.98 -13.55
C ARG A 259 -5.29 0.28 -13.27
N ALA A 260 -5.73 0.32 -12.02
CA ALA A 260 -7.06 -0.13 -11.64
C ALA A 260 -8.16 0.84 -12.10
N HIS A 261 -9.32 0.29 -12.48
CA HIS A 261 -10.54 0.99 -12.84
C HIS A 261 -11.69 0.60 -11.90
N ASP A 262 -12.70 1.44 -11.78
CA ASP A 262 -13.80 1.28 -10.81
C ASP A 262 -14.56 -0.05 -10.96
N MET A 263 -14.66 -0.57 -12.20
CA MET A 263 -15.39 -1.82 -12.52
C MET A 263 -14.50 -3.07 -12.52
N ASP A 264 -13.22 -2.93 -12.17
CA ASP A 264 -12.31 -4.07 -12.21
C ASP A 264 -12.66 -5.15 -11.18
N THR A 265 -12.33 -6.38 -11.57
CA THR A 265 -12.18 -7.53 -10.69
C THR A 265 -10.70 -7.85 -10.53
N ALA A 266 -10.33 -8.60 -9.49
CA ALA A 266 -8.93 -9.03 -9.32
C ALA A 266 -8.42 -9.80 -10.53
N GLY A 267 -9.23 -10.71 -11.09
CA GLY A 267 -8.87 -11.44 -12.31
C GLY A 267 -8.73 -10.51 -13.53
N GLY A 268 -9.61 -9.52 -13.67
CA GLY A 268 -9.59 -8.59 -14.81
C GLY A 268 -8.33 -7.73 -14.83
N ILE A 269 -7.93 -7.17 -13.69
CA ILE A 269 -6.72 -6.35 -13.60
C ILE A 269 -5.45 -7.17 -13.84
N VAL A 270 -5.39 -8.40 -13.30
CA VAL A 270 -4.26 -9.31 -13.53
C VAL A 270 -4.19 -9.70 -15.01
N SER A 271 -5.29 -10.12 -15.62
CA SER A 271 -5.32 -10.50 -17.05
C SER A 271 -4.86 -9.36 -17.96
N ARG A 272 -5.21 -8.12 -17.64
CA ARG A 272 -4.76 -6.93 -18.38
C ARG A 272 -3.26 -6.67 -18.20
N ALA A 273 -2.73 -6.85 -16.99
CA ALA A 273 -1.28 -6.77 -16.74
C ALA A 273 -0.51 -7.91 -17.41
N GLU A 274 -1.04 -9.13 -17.42
CA GLU A 274 -0.46 -10.29 -18.12
C GLU A 274 -0.48 -10.10 -19.66
N GLU A 275 -1.53 -9.49 -20.21
CA GLU A 275 -1.57 -9.15 -21.63
C GLU A 275 -0.47 -8.12 -22.00
N ALA A 276 -0.29 -7.10 -21.14
CA ALA A 276 0.80 -6.15 -21.30
C ALA A 276 2.19 -6.83 -21.19
N LEU A 277 2.34 -7.78 -20.26
CA LEU A 277 3.57 -8.57 -20.11
C LEU A 277 3.86 -9.42 -21.36
N ARG A 278 2.83 -10.06 -21.94
CA ARG A 278 2.99 -10.80 -23.21
C ARG A 278 3.46 -9.89 -24.33
N LYS A 279 2.88 -8.69 -24.47
CA LYS A 279 3.33 -7.70 -25.47
C LYS A 279 4.79 -7.32 -25.26
N SER A 280 5.25 -7.19 -24.00
CA SER A 280 6.66 -6.99 -23.67
C SER A 280 7.52 -8.17 -24.14
N SER A 281 7.15 -9.39 -23.80
CA SER A 281 7.89 -10.60 -24.15
C SER A 281 7.94 -10.84 -25.66
N ASP A 282 6.81 -10.68 -26.37
CA ASP A 282 6.70 -10.87 -27.83
C ASP A 282 7.52 -9.84 -28.61
N SER A 283 7.76 -8.67 -28.04
CA SER A 283 8.60 -7.61 -28.63
C SER A 283 10.10 -7.77 -28.32
N GLY A 284 10.50 -8.93 -27.79
CA GLY A 284 11.91 -9.25 -27.51
C GLY A 284 12.29 -9.19 -26.02
N GLY A 285 11.33 -8.95 -25.14
CA GLY A 285 11.55 -8.87 -23.68
C GLY A 285 12.30 -7.60 -23.25
N ASN A 286 12.77 -7.60 -21.99
CA ASN A 286 13.62 -6.55 -21.43
C ASN A 286 13.04 -5.13 -21.55
N GLN A 287 11.74 -4.99 -21.32
CA GLN A 287 11.03 -3.71 -21.44
C GLN A 287 9.79 -3.64 -20.55
N VAL A 288 9.27 -2.44 -20.43
CA VAL A 288 8.04 -2.14 -19.68
C VAL A 288 6.94 -1.75 -20.66
N VAL A 289 5.82 -2.46 -20.60
CA VAL A 289 4.60 -2.13 -21.36
C VAL A 289 3.51 -1.75 -20.39
N VAL A 290 2.91 -0.57 -20.57
CA VAL A 290 1.77 -0.08 -19.77
C VAL A 290 0.51 -0.11 -20.63
N VAL A 291 -0.55 -0.73 -20.13
CA VAL A 291 -1.87 -0.73 -20.74
C VAL A 291 -2.83 0.09 -19.87
N THR A 292 -3.50 1.05 -20.50
CA THR A 292 -4.36 2.04 -19.84
C THR A 292 -5.85 1.81 -20.05
N HIS A 293 -6.21 0.82 -20.89
CA HIS A 293 -7.60 0.49 -21.25
C HIS A 293 -7.84 -1.01 -21.19
#